data_46091e2e69107352be4507d93a6507d1
#
_entry.id   46091e2e69107352be4507d93a6507d1
#
_cell.length_a   1.000
_cell.length_b   1.000
_cell.length_c   1.000
_cell.angle_alpha   90.00
_cell.angle_beta   90.00
_cell.angle_gamma   90.00
#
_symmetry.space_group_name_H-M   'P 1'
#
loop_
_entity.id
_entity.type
_entity.pdbx_description
1 polymer ?
#
loop_
_entity_poly.entity_id
_entity_poly.type
_entity_poly.pdbx_seq_one_letter_code
_entity_poly.pdbx_strand_id
1 'polypeptide(L)'
;MEKQDAEEFTQSLGQIVGGSWRQIKLAKRLGVPQALGLEVDEWVNNRLGGYIKMNVEDRRGAAHELKGEKMSTRDIAETLGVGIGTVHRDLHVPNGTEDPSTGAEIVPNGTAAIAPLDAIAALSALPGPDKVAHVSSNSGDNEWYTPPAFIDAARLAMGRIDLDPASSEIANRTVCAETFFTAEQNGLDQTWSGSVWMNPPYAQPLISDFADAVSARFETGQIEQACVLVNNATETAWFQRMLGASTAVCFPRGRIRFLDPNGNPGAPLQGQAVIYMGPRVDEFCAAFATFGPVVAHVS
;
A
#
# COMPACT_ATOMS: atom_id res chain seq x y z
N MET A 1 -8.27 -32.97 2.90
CA MET A 1 -8.97 -31.67 2.80
C MET A 1 -10.07 -31.84 1.77
N GLU A 2 -11.30 -31.51 2.12
CA GLU A 2 -12.42 -31.56 1.19
C GLU A 2 -12.36 -30.36 0.23
N LYS A 3 -13.05 -30.48 -0.93
CA LYS A 3 -13.02 -29.43 -1.95
C LYS A 3 -13.58 -28.10 -1.42
N GLN A 4 -14.62 -28.16 -0.58
CA GLN A 4 -15.22 -26.99 0.03
C GLN A 4 -14.28 -26.24 0.96
N ASP A 5 -13.54 -26.99 1.82
CA ASP A 5 -12.52 -26.43 2.71
C ASP A 5 -11.41 -25.75 1.90
N ALA A 6 -11.03 -26.35 0.74
CA ALA A 6 -10.02 -25.79 -0.15
C ALA A 6 -10.49 -24.51 -0.82
N GLU A 7 -11.77 -24.40 -1.21
CA GLU A 7 -12.36 -23.17 -1.77
C GLU A 7 -12.40 -22.05 -0.72
N GLU A 8 -12.83 -22.34 0.51
CA GLU A 8 -12.87 -21.35 1.60
C GLU A 8 -11.46 -20.86 1.98
N PHE A 9 -10.48 -21.78 2.03
CA PHE A 9 -9.09 -21.41 2.29
C PHE A 9 -8.51 -20.52 1.17
N THR A 10 -8.79 -20.86 -0.09
CA THR A 10 -8.38 -20.07 -1.26
C THR A 10 -8.98 -18.68 -1.22
N GLN A 11 -10.27 -18.57 -0.90
CA GLN A 11 -10.96 -17.29 -0.80
C GLN A 11 -10.39 -16.42 0.35
N SER A 12 -10.07 -17.03 1.49
CA SER A 12 -9.41 -16.37 2.60
C SER A 12 -8.01 -15.85 2.24
N LEU A 13 -7.23 -16.65 1.50
CA LEU A 13 -5.90 -16.24 1.02
C LEU A 13 -5.98 -15.11 -0.02
N GLY A 14 -6.95 -15.13 -0.90
CA GLY A 14 -7.18 -14.06 -1.87
C GLY A 14 -7.56 -12.73 -1.22
N GLN A 15 -8.09 -12.76 0.00
CA GLN A 15 -8.39 -11.58 0.80
C GLN A 15 -7.17 -11.03 1.55
N ILE A 16 -6.17 -11.85 1.81
CA ILE A 16 -4.88 -11.44 2.37
C ILE A 16 -4.03 -11.00 1.18
N VAL A 17 -3.82 -9.71 1.05
CA VAL A 17 -3.08 -9.06 -0.05
C VAL A 17 -1.90 -9.91 -0.50
N GLY A 18 -1.97 -10.36 -1.74
CA GLY A 18 -0.97 -11.14 -2.46
C GLY A 18 -0.23 -12.12 -1.55
N GLY A 19 -0.70 -13.36 -1.46
CA GLY A 19 -0.24 -14.35 -0.49
C GLY A 19 1.27 -14.34 -0.31
N SER A 20 1.74 -14.06 0.89
CA SER A 20 3.16 -14.20 1.18
C SER A 20 3.57 -15.64 0.82
N TRP A 21 4.81 -15.86 0.37
CA TRP A 21 5.30 -17.20 0.05
C TRP A 21 5.06 -18.22 1.19
N ARG A 22 4.97 -17.75 2.45
CA ARG A 22 4.61 -18.59 3.61
C ARG A 22 3.21 -19.15 3.51
N GLN A 23 2.27 -18.37 3.01
CA GLN A 23 0.87 -18.81 2.82
C GLN A 23 0.75 -19.78 1.64
N ILE A 24 1.47 -19.54 0.55
CA ILE A 24 1.53 -20.46 -0.59
C ILE A 24 2.14 -21.80 -0.15
N LYS A 25 3.23 -21.76 0.63
CA LYS A 25 3.84 -22.95 1.23
C LYS A 25 2.86 -23.72 2.13
N LEU A 26 2.10 -23.02 2.98
CA LEU A 26 1.10 -23.64 3.85
C LEU A 26 -0.02 -24.30 3.02
N ALA A 27 -0.54 -23.61 2.01
CA ALA A 27 -1.56 -24.14 1.12
C ALA A 27 -1.10 -25.40 0.37
N LYS A 28 0.14 -25.43 -0.15
CA LYS A 28 0.75 -26.63 -0.74
C LYS A 28 0.78 -27.79 0.24
N ARG A 29 1.24 -27.53 1.46
CA ARG A 29 1.31 -28.55 2.51
C ARG A 29 -0.06 -29.12 2.90
N LEU A 30 -1.09 -28.29 2.88
CA LEU A 30 -2.47 -28.68 3.15
C LEU A 30 -3.18 -29.33 1.95
N GLY A 31 -2.56 -29.33 0.76
CA GLY A 31 -3.13 -29.91 -0.46
C GLY A 31 -4.25 -29.08 -1.07
N VAL A 32 -4.28 -27.76 -0.85
CA VAL A 32 -5.34 -26.88 -1.36
C VAL A 32 -5.44 -26.88 -2.89
N PRO A 33 -4.36 -26.68 -3.67
CA PRO A 33 -4.44 -26.74 -5.12
C PRO A 33 -4.94 -28.08 -5.63
N GLN A 34 -4.42 -29.18 -5.07
CA GLN A 34 -4.79 -30.55 -5.46
C GLN A 34 -6.28 -30.85 -5.17
N ALA A 35 -6.81 -30.38 -4.04
CA ALA A 35 -8.23 -30.54 -3.71
C ALA A 35 -9.14 -29.79 -4.70
N LEU A 36 -8.62 -28.74 -5.35
CA LEU A 36 -9.32 -27.97 -6.41
C LEU A 36 -9.04 -28.54 -7.82
N GLY A 37 -8.18 -29.55 -7.95
CA GLY A 37 -7.79 -30.10 -9.24
C GLY A 37 -6.90 -29.18 -10.06
N LEU A 38 -6.10 -28.33 -9.40
CA LEU A 38 -5.23 -27.34 -10.03
C LEU A 38 -3.76 -27.62 -9.72
N GLU A 39 -2.86 -27.26 -10.63
CA GLU A 39 -1.44 -27.12 -10.35
C GLU A 39 -1.20 -25.84 -9.53
N VAL A 40 -0.07 -25.79 -8.79
CA VAL A 40 0.19 -24.66 -7.88
C VAL A 40 0.29 -23.32 -8.63
N ASP A 41 1.00 -23.30 -9.76
CA ASP A 41 1.13 -22.10 -10.60
C ASP A 41 -0.23 -21.63 -11.14
N GLU A 42 -1.05 -22.57 -11.58
CA GLU A 42 -2.40 -22.28 -12.07
C GLU A 42 -3.30 -21.75 -10.94
N TRP A 43 -3.22 -22.37 -9.76
CA TRP A 43 -3.95 -21.93 -8.58
C TRP A 43 -3.54 -20.51 -8.15
N VAL A 44 -2.23 -20.22 -8.09
CA VAL A 44 -1.75 -18.88 -7.71
C VAL A 44 -2.17 -17.83 -8.74
N ASN A 45 -1.99 -18.09 -10.03
CA ASN A 45 -2.30 -17.11 -11.07
C ASN A 45 -3.80 -16.88 -11.25
N ASN A 46 -4.61 -17.95 -11.24
CA ASN A 46 -6.03 -17.86 -11.58
C ASN A 46 -6.92 -17.54 -10.37
N ARG A 47 -6.46 -17.87 -9.15
CA ARG A 47 -7.29 -17.77 -7.94
C ARG A 47 -6.77 -16.76 -6.91
N LEU A 48 -5.46 -16.47 -6.89
CA LEU A 48 -4.84 -15.53 -5.94
C LEU A 48 -4.40 -14.21 -6.60
N GLY A 49 -4.49 -14.10 -7.93
CA GLY A 49 -4.06 -12.90 -8.66
C GLY A 49 -2.56 -12.83 -8.95
N GLY A 50 -1.85 -13.95 -8.82
CA GLY A 50 -0.44 -14.09 -9.16
C GLY A 50 0.50 -14.07 -7.95
N TYR A 51 1.78 -14.32 -8.24
CA TYR A 51 2.85 -14.27 -7.24
C TYR A 51 3.23 -12.82 -6.89
N ILE A 52 3.53 -12.58 -5.61
CA ILE A 52 4.13 -11.31 -5.20
C ILE A 52 5.56 -11.24 -5.76
N LYS A 53 5.89 -10.14 -6.41
CA LYS A 53 7.28 -9.85 -6.81
C LYS A 53 8.07 -9.40 -5.58
N MET A 54 8.82 -10.31 -4.99
CA MET A 54 9.78 -9.99 -3.93
C MET A 54 11.00 -9.26 -4.50
N ASN A 55 11.58 -8.35 -3.72
CA ASN A 55 12.92 -7.85 -4.03
C ASN A 55 13.96 -9.01 -3.90
N VAL A 56 15.17 -8.79 -4.38
CA VAL A 56 16.21 -9.84 -4.44
C VAL A 56 16.60 -10.33 -3.04
N GLU A 57 16.69 -9.42 -2.08
CA GLU A 57 17.12 -9.73 -0.71
C GLU A 57 16.07 -10.56 0.03
N ASP A 58 14.80 -10.13 0.02
CA ASP A 58 13.69 -10.86 0.62
C ASP A 58 13.52 -12.25 -0.03
N ARG A 59 13.68 -12.34 -1.35
CA ARG A 59 13.61 -13.61 -2.08
C ARG A 59 14.74 -14.55 -1.69
N ARG A 60 15.97 -14.06 -1.55
CA ARG A 60 17.11 -14.83 -1.06
C ARG A 60 16.86 -15.35 0.35
N GLY A 61 16.41 -14.48 1.27
CA GLY A 61 16.03 -14.86 2.62
C GLY A 61 14.98 -15.95 2.64
N ALA A 62 13.91 -15.81 1.86
CA ALA A 62 12.87 -16.81 1.71
C ALA A 62 13.39 -18.14 1.12
N ALA A 63 14.26 -18.08 0.10
CA ALA A 63 14.86 -19.27 -0.49
C ALA A 63 15.73 -20.03 0.53
N HIS A 64 16.53 -19.35 1.33
CA HIS A 64 17.33 -19.97 2.39
C HIS A 64 16.46 -20.56 3.51
N GLU A 65 15.39 -19.89 3.94
CA GLU A 65 14.44 -20.40 4.94
C GLU A 65 13.79 -21.70 4.44
N LEU A 66 13.26 -21.70 3.22
CA LEU A 66 12.65 -22.89 2.61
C LEU A 66 13.66 -24.05 2.41
N LYS A 67 14.91 -23.72 2.10
CA LYS A 67 15.99 -24.71 2.00
C LYS A 67 16.34 -25.32 3.36
N GLY A 68 16.36 -24.52 4.42
CA GLY A 68 16.52 -24.97 5.81
C GLY A 68 15.44 -25.97 6.24
N GLU A 69 14.22 -25.83 5.71
CA GLU A 69 13.11 -26.77 5.90
C GLU A 69 13.19 -28.03 5.00
N LYS A 70 14.31 -28.23 4.32
CA LYS A 70 14.59 -29.39 3.44
C LYS A 70 13.71 -29.44 2.17
N MET A 71 13.15 -28.33 1.74
CA MET A 71 12.43 -28.27 0.46
C MET A 71 13.38 -28.46 -0.73
N SER A 72 12.88 -29.10 -1.79
CA SER A 72 13.63 -29.21 -3.03
C SER A 72 13.74 -27.85 -3.73
N THR A 73 14.78 -27.62 -4.51
CA THR A 73 14.94 -26.38 -5.31
C THR A 73 13.75 -26.14 -6.24
N ARG A 74 13.13 -27.21 -6.74
CA ARG A 74 11.95 -27.13 -7.59
C ARG A 74 10.72 -26.63 -6.81
N ASP A 75 10.49 -27.19 -5.61
CA ASP A 75 9.38 -26.77 -4.76
C ASP A 75 9.55 -25.33 -4.26
N ILE A 76 10.80 -24.94 -3.99
CA ILE A 76 11.13 -23.54 -3.64
C ILE A 76 10.81 -22.61 -4.80
N ALA A 77 11.22 -22.96 -6.02
CA ALA A 77 10.96 -22.19 -7.23
C ALA A 77 9.46 -21.98 -7.46
N GLU A 78 8.68 -23.05 -7.34
CA GLU A 78 7.23 -23.04 -7.47
C GLU A 78 6.55 -22.21 -6.35
N THR A 79 7.03 -22.33 -5.11
CA THR A 79 6.49 -21.58 -3.96
C THR A 79 6.76 -20.07 -4.07
N LEU A 80 7.92 -19.69 -4.63
CA LEU A 80 8.33 -18.30 -4.79
C LEU A 80 7.92 -17.69 -6.15
N GLY A 81 7.38 -18.50 -7.06
CA GLY A 81 6.99 -18.05 -8.41
C GLY A 81 8.17 -17.62 -9.28
N VAL A 82 9.32 -18.30 -9.15
CA VAL A 82 10.54 -17.95 -9.88
C VAL A 82 11.14 -19.18 -10.59
N GLY A 83 12.03 -18.96 -11.55
CA GLY A 83 12.70 -20.06 -12.22
C GLY A 83 13.67 -20.80 -11.29
N ILE A 84 13.85 -22.10 -11.50
CA ILE A 84 14.79 -22.96 -10.74
C ILE A 84 16.22 -22.37 -10.76
N GLY A 85 16.66 -21.82 -11.89
CA GLY A 85 17.95 -21.15 -12.02
C GLY A 85 18.10 -19.92 -11.12
N THR A 86 17.01 -19.20 -10.85
CA THR A 86 16.99 -18.08 -9.90
C THR A 86 17.19 -18.57 -8.48
N VAL A 87 16.50 -19.63 -8.08
CA VAL A 87 16.67 -20.24 -6.74
C VAL A 87 18.08 -20.78 -6.56
N HIS A 88 18.66 -21.43 -7.58
CA HIS A 88 20.05 -21.87 -7.52
C HIS A 88 21.01 -20.70 -7.26
N ARG A 89 20.83 -19.59 -7.95
CA ARG A 89 21.64 -18.37 -7.77
C ARG A 89 21.44 -17.80 -6.37
N ASP A 90 20.19 -17.68 -5.93
CA ASP A 90 19.84 -17.12 -4.63
C ASP A 90 20.42 -17.94 -3.45
N LEU A 91 20.47 -19.26 -3.58
CA LEU A 91 21.05 -20.16 -2.57
C LEU A 91 22.59 -20.21 -2.56
N HIS A 92 23.27 -19.78 -3.64
CA HIS A 92 24.75 -19.78 -3.74
C HIS A 92 25.35 -18.43 -3.34
N VAL A 93 24.55 -17.38 -3.18
CA VAL A 93 24.99 -16.06 -2.68
C VAL A 93 24.63 -15.97 -1.20
N PRO A 94 25.59 -15.79 -0.27
CA PRO A 94 25.29 -15.61 1.15
C PRO A 94 24.37 -14.39 1.35
N ASN A 95 23.41 -14.53 2.27
CA ASN A 95 22.50 -13.45 2.64
C ASN A 95 23.32 -12.23 3.11
N GLY A 96 23.23 -11.09 2.39
CA GLY A 96 23.96 -9.88 2.72
C GLY A 96 25.17 -9.53 1.82
N THR A 97 25.39 -10.26 0.71
CA THR A 97 26.39 -9.90 -0.29
C THR A 97 25.76 -9.47 -1.60
N GLU A 98 26.19 -8.34 -2.13
CA GLU A 98 25.75 -7.82 -3.44
C GLU A 98 26.13 -8.77 -4.58
N ASP A 99 25.28 -8.81 -5.61
CA ASP A 99 25.42 -9.67 -6.80
C ASP A 99 26.65 -9.25 -7.64
N PRO A 100 27.63 -10.15 -7.93
CA PRO A 100 28.82 -9.79 -8.70
C PRO A 100 28.58 -9.75 -10.23
N SER A 101 27.35 -9.54 -10.71
CA SER A 101 27.07 -9.46 -12.16
C SER A 101 27.20 -8.07 -12.78
N THR A 102 27.67 -7.08 -12.03
CA THR A 102 28.18 -5.82 -12.61
C THR A 102 29.70 -5.81 -12.45
N GLY A 103 30.40 -6.08 -13.54
CA GLY A 103 31.85 -6.17 -13.56
C GLY A 103 32.54 -4.89 -13.11
N ALA A 104 33.40 -5.03 -12.10
CA ALA A 104 34.55 -4.18 -11.86
C ALA A 104 35.59 -4.97 -11.04
N GLU A 105 36.84 -4.81 -11.43
CA GLU A 105 38.02 -5.56 -11.00
C GLU A 105 38.29 -5.51 -9.49
N ILE A 106 38.84 -6.63 -9.01
CA ILE A 106 39.32 -6.86 -7.64
C ILE A 106 40.68 -6.20 -7.46
N VAL A 107 40.87 -5.38 -6.42
CA VAL A 107 42.18 -5.09 -5.85
C VAL A 107 42.10 -5.29 -4.33
N PRO A 108 43.10 -5.98 -3.72
CA PRO A 108 42.97 -6.50 -2.36
C PRO A 108 43.49 -5.58 -1.26
N ASN A 109 42.85 -5.69 -0.14
CA ASN A 109 43.32 -5.55 1.24
C ASN A 109 44.00 -4.27 1.72
N GLY A 110 43.41 -3.68 2.75
CA GLY A 110 44.06 -2.75 3.65
C GLY A 110 43.14 -2.39 4.81
N THR A 111 43.44 -3.00 5.95
CA THR A 111 42.92 -2.64 7.28
C THR A 111 43.11 -1.15 7.54
N ALA A 112 42.08 -0.40 7.89
CA ALA A 112 42.22 0.88 8.53
C ALA A 112 40.99 1.27 9.39
N ALA A 113 41.37 1.82 10.50
CA ALA A 113 40.64 2.20 11.70
C ALA A 113 39.44 3.14 11.47
N ILE A 114 38.54 3.07 12.45
CA ILE A 114 37.44 3.99 12.72
C ILE A 114 37.97 5.43 12.82
N ALA A 115 37.40 6.33 12.04
CA ALA A 115 37.58 7.77 12.18
C ALA A 115 36.24 8.51 12.09
N PRO A 116 36.10 9.69 12.70
CA PRO A 116 34.88 10.19 13.31
C PRO A 116 34.05 11.12 12.39
N LEU A 117 32.81 11.22 12.73
CA LEU A 117 31.80 12.30 12.58
C LEU A 117 31.72 13.21 11.34
N ASP A 118 32.70 13.27 10.44
CA ASP A 118 32.65 14.13 9.24
C ASP A 118 32.08 13.43 8.01
N ALA A 119 31.66 12.17 8.14
CA ALA A 119 31.10 11.38 7.03
C ALA A 119 29.62 11.71 6.71
N ILE A 120 28.92 12.41 7.60
CA ILE A 120 27.49 12.72 7.39
C ILE A 120 27.28 13.85 6.37
N ALA A 121 28.24 14.77 6.25
CA ALA A 121 28.16 15.86 5.29
C ALA A 121 28.48 15.43 3.83
N ALA A 122 29.21 14.34 3.65
CA ALA A 122 29.58 13.83 2.32
C ALA A 122 28.49 12.96 1.67
N LEU A 123 27.55 12.41 2.45
CA LEU A 123 26.43 11.60 1.92
C LEU A 123 25.35 12.44 1.22
N SER A 124 25.32 13.75 1.43
CA SER A 124 24.34 14.65 0.81
C SER A 124 24.73 15.11 -0.60
N ALA A 125 25.89 14.72 -1.12
CA ALA A 125 26.42 15.19 -2.41
C ALA A 125 26.51 14.09 -3.49
N LEU A 126 26.02 12.88 -3.22
CA LEU A 126 25.95 11.85 -4.25
C LEU A 126 24.63 11.97 -5.02
N PRO A 127 24.63 11.97 -6.36
CA PRO A 127 23.40 11.85 -7.13
C PRO A 127 22.73 10.52 -6.72
N GLY A 128 21.51 10.62 -6.23
CA GLY A 128 20.72 9.46 -5.84
C GLY A 128 20.56 8.50 -7.02
N PRO A 129 20.45 7.18 -6.77
CA PRO A 129 20.19 6.22 -7.83
C PRO A 129 18.92 6.65 -8.56
N ASP A 130 18.98 6.63 -9.89
CA ASP A 130 17.83 6.90 -10.74
C ASP A 130 16.60 6.17 -10.19
N LYS A 131 15.59 6.96 -9.80
CA LYS A 131 14.32 6.46 -9.32
C LYS A 131 13.69 5.64 -10.44
N VAL A 132 13.93 4.34 -10.44
CA VAL A 132 13.02 3.42 -11.12
C VAL A 132 11.71 3.54 -10.37
N ALA A 133 10.78 4.29 -10.95
CA ALA A 133 9.42 4.35 -10.47
C ALA A 133 8.92 2.90 -10.38
N HIS A 134 8.65 2.42 -9.17
CA HIS A 134 7.80 1.26 -8.97
C HIS A 134 6.39 1.67 -9.41
N VAL A 135 6.21 1.71 -10.71
CA VAL A 135 4.90 1.67 -11.31
C VAL A 135 4.40 0.27 -11.04
N SER A 136 3.52 0.12 -10.05
CA SER A 136 2.58 -0.99 -10.12
C SER A 136 1.95 -0.88 -11.50
N SER A 137 2.20 -1.88 -12.35
CA SER A 137 1.70 -1.92 -13.72
C SER A 137 0.19 -2.05 -13.67
N ASN A 138 -0.49 -0.94 -13.52
CA ASN A 138 -1.81 -0.72 -14.05
C ASN A 138 -1.57 -0.04 -15.40
N SER A 139 -1.72 -0.83 -16.45
CA SER A 139 -1.81 -0.37 -17.81
C SER A 139 -2.80 0.78 -17.90
N GLY A 140 -2.32 2.00 -18.21
CA GLY A 140 -3.04 3.15 -18.71
C GLY A 140 -4.44 3.44 -18.10
N ASP A 141 -4.69 4.66 -17.66
CA ASP A 141 -5.99 5.27 -17.37
C ASP A 141 -6.94 4.53 -16.40
N ASN A 142 -6.45 4.11 -15.24
CA ASN A 142 -7.31 3.64 -14.16
C ASN A 142 -7.42 4.70 -13.07
N GLU A 143 -8.13 5.78 -13.36
CA GLU A 143 -8.67 6.65 -12.32
C GLU A 143 -9.74 5.88 -11.53
N TRP A 144 -9.55 5.76 -10.24
CA TRP A 144 -10.46 5.07 -9.34
C TRP A 144 -11.18 6.06 -8.44
N TYR A 145 -12.52 6.02 -8.48
CA TYR A 145 -13.37 6.97 -7.78
C TYR A 145 -13.95 6.38 -6.50
N THR A 146 -14.02 7.21 -5.46
CA THR A 146 -14.59 6.80 -4.18
C THR A 146 -16.10 6.54 -4.31
N PRO A 147 -16.63 5.43 -3.77
CA PRO A 147 -18.06 5.17 -3.76
C PRO A 147 -18.83 6.29 -3.04
N PRO A 148 -19.99 6.73 -3.56
CA PRO A 148 -20.78 7.85 -3.03
C PRO A 148 -21.05 7.75 -1.53
N ALA A 149 -21.29 6.56 -1.01
CA ALA A 149 -21.61 6.36 0.41
C ALA A 149 -20.53 6.90 1.37
N PHE A 150 -19.25 6.82 1.01
CA PHE A 150 -18.15 7.37 1.82
C PHE A 150 -18.09 8.90 1.75
N ILE A 151 -18.39 9.46 0.58
CA ILE A 151 -18.47 10.90 0.38
C ILE A 151 -19.65 11.50 1.16
N ASP A 152 -20.80 10.82 1.13
CA ASP A 152 -21.99 11.24 1.86
C ASP A 152 -21.76 11.19 3.36
N ALA A 153 -21.08 10.15 3.87
CA ALA A 153 -20.69 10.07 5.27
C ALA A 153 -19.72 11.19 5.67
N ALA A 154 -18.73 11.51 4.82
CA ALA A 154 -17.82 12.62 5.05
C ALA A 154 -18.54 13.96 5.08
N ARG A 155 -19.52 14.16 4.17
CA ARG A 155 -20.35 15.36 4.14
C ARG A 155 -21.24 15.48 5.37
N LEU A 156 -21.80 14.36 5.86
CA LEU A 156 -22.55 14.35 7.11
C LEU A 156 -21.67 14.69 8.31
N ALA A 157 -20.46 14.11 8.37
CA ALA A 157 -19.50 14.38 9.44
C ALA A 157 -19.06 15.85 9.46
N MET A 158 -18.67 16.39 8.32
CA MET A 158 -18.14 17.75 8.20
C MET A 158 -19.21 18.82 8.01
N GLY A 159 -20.42 18.46 7.61
CA GLY A 159 -21.51 19.38 7.27
C GLY A 159 -21.46 19.87 5.81
N ARG A 160 -20.27 20.05 5.25
CA ARG A 160 -20.02 20.44 3.85
C ARG A 160 -18.65 19.93 3.41
N ILE A 161 -18.38 20.01 2.12
CA ILE A 161 -17.06 19.81 1.54
C ILE A 161 -16.73 21.06 0.73
N ASP A 162 -15.81 21.87 1.24
CA ASP A 162 -15.40 23.11 0.59
C ASP A 162 -14.29 22.85 -0.44
N LEU A 163 -13.41 21.87 -0.16
CA LEU A 163 -12.23 21.62 -0.98
C LEU A 163 -11.95 20.12 -1.15
N ASP A 164 -11.59 19.73 -2.38
CA ASP A 164 -10.90 18.47 -2.70
C ASP A 164 -9.59 18.79 -3.45
N PRO A 165 -8.43 18.73 -2.76
CA PRO A 165 -7.16 19.15 -3.34
C PRO A 165 -6.51 18.11 -4.27
N ALA A 166 -7.07 16.91 -4.38
CA ALA A 166 -6.52 15.80 -5.16
C ALA A 166 -7.62 15.12 -5.97
N SER A 167 -8.24 15.86 -6.86
CA SER A 167 -9.48 15.50 -7.55
C SER A 167 -9.35 15.50 -9.08
N SER A 168 -10.45 15.24 -9.72
CA SER A 168 -10.66 15.42 -11.16
C SER A 168 -12.10 15.89 -11.40
N GLU A 169 -12.39 16.36 -12.62
CA GLU A 169 -13.75 16.74 -12.97
C GLU A 169 -14.76 15.60 -12.81
N ILE A 170 -14.32 14.36 -13.06
CA ILE A 170 -15.17 13.18 -12.90
C ILE A 170 -15.37 12.88 -11.41
N ALA A 171 -14.30 12.88 -10.60
CA ALA A 171 -14.39 12.66 -9.17
C ALA A 171 -15.31 13.69 -8.51
N ASN A 172 -15.17 14.96 -8.88
CA ASN A 172 -15.95 16.03 -8.26
C ASN A 172 -17.45 16.00 -8.62
N ARG A 173 -17.88 15.24 -9.62
CA ARG A 173 -19.33 14.99 -9.85
C ARG A 173 -19.97 14.26 -8.66
N THR A 174 -19.20 13.45 -7.94
CA THR A 174 -19.65 12.73 -6.74
C THR A 174 -19.29 13.49 -5.49
N VAL A 175 -18.05 14.02 -5.40
CA VAL A 175 -17.57 14.75 -4.22
C VAL A 175 -18.35 16.05 -4.04
N CYS A 176 -18.68 16.75 -5.13
CA CYS A 176 -19.38 18.05 -5.10
C CYS A 176 -18.71 19.01 -4.11
N ALA A 177 -17.36 19.06 -4.11
CA ALA A 177 -16.62 20.09 -3.42
C ALA A 177 -16.86 21.46 -4.11
N GLU A 178 -16.91 22.53 -3.33
CA GLU A 178 -17.05 23.88 -3.87
C GLU A 178 -15.85 24.27 -4.73
N THR A 179 -14.66 23.86 -4.27
CA THR A 179 -13.40 24.01 -4.99
C THR A 179 -12.72 22.65 -5.10
N PHE A 180 -12.12 22.35 -6.24
CA PHE A 180 -11.28 21.16 -6.40
C PHE A 180 -10.10 21.47 -7.30
N PHE A 181 -9.02 20.66 -7.16
CA PHE A 181 -7.83 20.80 -7.98
C PHE A 181 -7.51 19.49 -8.69
N THR A 182 -7.19 19.61 -9.97
CA THR A 182 -6.75 18.48 -10.81
C THR A 182 -5.23 18.27 -10.68
N ALA A 183 -4.74 17.17 -11.25
CA ALA A 183 -3.31 16.88 -11.29
C ALA A 183 -2.50 17.99 -11.99
N GLU A 184 -3.07 18.59 -13.06
CA GLU A 184 -2.43 19.69 -13.81
C GLU A 184 -2.33 20.98 -12.97
N GLN A 185 -3.29 21.21 -12.10
CA GLN A 185 -3.33 22.40 -11.23
C GLN A 185 -2.44 22.23 -9.99
N ASN A 186 -2.05 20.98 -9.67
CA ASN A 186 -1.29 20.61 -8.48
C ASN A 186 -1.86 21.21 -7.18
N GLY A 187 -2.79 20.50 -6.56
CA GLY A 187 -3.43 20.99 -5.33
C GLY A 187 -2.47 21.27 -4.16
N LEU A 188 -1.26 20.73 -4.17
CA LEU A 188 -0.24 21.02 -3.15
C LEU A 188 0.26 22.46 -3.23
N ASP A 189 0.26 23.07 -4.42
CA ASP A 189 0.70 24.45 -4.66
C ASP A 189 -0.43 25.46 -4.43
N GLN A 190 -1.64 24.99 -4.12
CA GLN A 190 -2.82 25.83 -3.99
C GLN A 190 -3.14 26.18 -2.52
N THR A 191 -3.95 27.23 -2.36
CA THR A 191 -4.46 27.61 -1.03
C THR A 191 -5.60 26.69 -0.63
N TRP A 192 -5.53 26.14 0.59
CA TRP A 192 -6.58 25.31 1.18
C TRP A 192 -7.33 26.09 2.25
N SER A 193 -8.64 25.87 2.35
CA SER A 193 -9.48 26.45 3.40
C SER A 193 -10.73 25.62 3.62
N GLY A 194 -11.39 25.80 4.76
CA GLY A 194 -12.67 25.17 5.11
C GLY A 194 -12.56 23.68 5.39
N SER A 195 -13.60 22.95 5.00
CA SER A 195 -13.75 21.51 5.21
C SER A 195 -13.22 20.74 4.00
N VAL A 196 -12.19 19.91 4.21
CA VAL A 196 -11.45 19.21 3.15
C VAL A 196 -11.87 17.76 3.08
N TRP A 197 -12.28 17.31 1.91
CA TRP A 197 -12.29 15.91 1.54
C TRP A 197 -11.05 15.59 0.71
N MET A 198 -10.40 14.45 0.94
CA MET A 198 -9.24 14.07 0.15
C MET A 198 -9.15 12.55 -0.02
N ASN A 199 -9.00 12.09 -1.26
CA ASN A 199 -8.55 10.75 -1.62
C ASN A 199 -7.29 10.91 -2.50
N PRO A 200 -6.11 11.05 -1.90
CA PRO A 200 -4.90 11.45 -2.63
C PRO A 200 -4.35 10.30 -3.46
N PRO A 201 -3.50 10.58 -4.48
CA PRO A 201 -2.77 9.55 -5.19
C PRO A 201 -1.84 8.79 -4.23
N TYR A 202 -1.90 7.44 -4.27
CA TYR A 202 -1.17 6.58 -3.33
C TYR A 202 0.30 6.32 -3.70
N ALA A 203 0.75 6.83 -4.85
CA ALA A 203 2.14 6.71 -5.28
C ALA A 203 3.07 7.66 -4.51
N GLN A 204 4.28 7.19 -4.20
CA GLN A 204 5.34 8.07 -3.68
C GLN A 204 5.91 8.96 -4.80
N PRO A 205 6.29 10.22 -4.49
CA PRO A 205 6.25 10.88 -3.18
C PRO A 205 4.89 11.50 -2.81
N LEU A 206 3.92 11.54 -3.73
CA LEU A 206 2.68 12.31 -3.60
C LEU A 206 1.88 11.99 -2.34
N ILE A 207 1.78 10.70 -1.97
CA ILE A 207 1.05 10.33 -0.75
C ILE A 207 1.68 10.97 0.51
N SER A 208 3.02 11.03 0.58
CA SER A 208 3.72 11.68 1.69
C SER A 208 3.50 13.19 1.68
N ASP A 209 3.60 13.81 0.50
CA ASP A 209 3.45 15.25 0.35
C ASP A 209 2.04 15.70 0.72
N PHE A 210 1.00 14.97 0.28
CA PHE A 210 -0.39 15.25 0.64
C PHE A 210 -0.68 14.99 2.14
N ALA A 211 -0.10 13.94 2.72
CA ALA A 211 -0.24 13.64 4.14
C ALA A 211 0.37 14.74 5.03
N ASP A 212 1.55 15.21 4.69
CA ASP A 212 2.21 16.32 5.37
C ASP A 212 1.42 17.61 5.19
N ALA A 213 0.94 17.88 3.96
CA ALA A 213 0.19 19.07 3.63
C ALA A 213 -1.12 19.19 4.43
N VAL A 214 -1.95 18.11 4.45
CA VAL A 214 -3.23 18.16 5.18
C VAL A 214 -3.02 18.27 6.68
N SER A 215 -2.04 17.52 7.23
CA SER A 215 -1.74 17.55 8.66
C SER A 215 -1.25 18.92 9.12
N ALA A 216 -0.28 19.49 8.39
CA ALA A 216 0.28 20.81 8.74
C ALA A 216 -0.77 21.93 8.63
N ARG A 217 -1.62 21.89 7.60
CA ARG A 217 -2.66 22.90 7.41
C ARG A 217 -3.77 22.81 8.47
N PHE A 218 -4.10 21.62 8.93
CA PHE A 218 -5.02 21.43 10.04
C PHE A 218 -4.41 21.94 11.37
N GLU A 219 -3.18 21.53 11.69
CA GLU A 219 -2.48 21.94 12.91
C GLU A 219 -2.28 23.46 13.01
N THR A 220 -2.08 24.13 11.87
CA THR A 220 -1.93 25.59 11.82
C THR A 220 -3.27 26.35 11.77
N GLY A 221 -4.40 25.63 11.68
CA GLY A 221 -5.73 26.23 11.56
C GLY A 221 -6.01 26.86 10.19
N GLN A 222 -5.22 26.52 9.17
CA GLN A 222 -5.47 26.96 7.78
C GLN A 222 -6.72 26.30 7.19
N ILE A 223 -6.99 25.03 7.56
CA ILE A 223 -8.24 24.34 7.27
C ILE A 223 -9.01 24.08 8.56
N GLU A 224 -10.33 24.03 8.48
CA GLU A 224 -11.20 23.81 9.65
C GLU A 224 -11.20 22.34 10.07
N GLN A 225 -11.26 21.44 9.11
CA GLN A 225 -11.34 20.00 9.29
C GLN A 225 -11.01 19.27 7.99
N ALA A 226 -10.71 17.97 8.11
CA ALA A 226 -10.49 17.10 6.96
C ALA A 226 -10.99 15.68 7.19
N CYS A 227 -11.60 15.08 6.16
CA CYS A 227 -11.81 13.64 6.01
C CYS A 227 -10.89 13.10 4.91
N VAL A 228 -9.98 12.20 5.24
CA VAL A 228 -8.98 11.67 4.32
C VAL A 228 -9.15 10.16 4.19
N LEU A 229 -9.42 9.69 2.97
CA LEU A 229 -9.50 8.27 2.66
C LEU A 229 -8.15 7.81 2.12
N VAL A 230 -7.53 6.84 2.79
CA VAL A 230 -6.22 6.31 2.42
C VAL A 230 -6.12 4.80 2.63
N ASN A 231 -5.09 4.17 2.08
CA ASN A 231 -4.73 2.82 2.46
C ASN A 231 -4.29 2.78 3.93
N ASN A 232 -4.66 1.71 4.64
CA ASN A 232 -4.32 1.53 6.07
C ASN A 232 -2.87 1.07 6.29
N ALA A 233 -1.92 1.74 5.66
CA ALA A 233 -0.48 1.45 5.74
C ALA A 233 0.11 1.99 7.05
N THR A 234 -0.33 1.43 8.17
CA THR A 234 -0.08 1.91 9.53
C THR A 234 1.41 1.99 9.92
N GLU A 235 2.26 1.25 9.23
CA GLU A 235 3.73 1.21 9.44
C GLU A 235 4.47 2.37 8.74
N THR A 236 3.81 3.11 7.85
CA THR A 236 4.46 4.17 7.07
C THR A 236 4.50 5.51 7.79
N ALA A 237 5.55 6.29 7.52
CA ALA A 237 5.71 7.61 8.12
C ALA A 237 4.55 8.56 7.78
N TRP A 238 4.06 8.54 6.53
CA TRP A 238 2.95 9.39 6.09
C TRP A 238 1.63 9.04 6.79
N PHE A 239 1.37 7.74 7.04
CA PHE A 239 0.18 7.33 7.79
C PHE A 239 0.27 7.77 9.25
N GLN A 240 1.44 7.56 9.88
CA GLN A 240 1.71 7.98 11.26
C GLN A 240 1.62 9.52 11.41
N ARG A 241 2.06 10.26 10.39
CA ARG A 241 1.93 11.74 10.36
C ARG A 241 0.47 12.18 10.42
N MET A 242 -0.39 11.61 9.57
CA MET A 242 -1.83 11.90 9.59
C MET A 242 -2.50 11.40 10.87
N LEU A 243 -2.11 10.22 11.36
CA LEU A 243 -2.65 9.65 12.59
C LEU A 243 -2.35 10.57 13.79
N GLY A 244 -1.15 11.15 13.86
CA GLY A 244 -0.77 12.10 14.90
C GLY A 244 -1.60 13.39 14.91
N ALA A 245 -2.08 13.83 13.75
CA ALA A 245 -2.95 15.02 13.62
C ALA A 245 -4.45 14.67 13.72
N SER A 246 -4.81 13.40 13.70
CA SER A 246 -6.20 12.96 13.67
C SER A 246 -6.92 13.12 15.01
N THR A 247 -8.23 13.31 14.97
CA THR A 247 -9.11 13.26 16.13
C THR A 247 -9.94 11.97 16.18
N ALA A 248 -10.16 11.33 15.02
CA ALA A 248 -10.79 10.02 14.93
C ALA A 248 -10.37 9.29 13.64
N VAL A 249 -10.46 7.96 13.64
CA VAL A 249 -10.18 7.11 12.49
C VAL A 249 -11.22 6.02 12.38
N CYS A 250 -11.80 5.84 11.20
CA CYS A 250 -12.64 4.70 10.87
C CYS A 250 -11.82 3.64 10.12
N PHE A 251 -11.96 2.38 10.53
CA PHE A 251 -11.42 1.21 9.83
C PHE A 251 -12.58 0.42 9.20
N PRO A 252 -12.86 0.59 7.90
CA PRO A 252 -13.92 -0.15 7.24
C PRO A 252 -13.80 -1.66 7.41
N ARG A 253 -14.91 -2.36 7.70
CA ARG A 253 -14.95 -3.82 7.90
C ARG A 253 -14.60 -4.61 6.66
N GLY A 254 -14.81 -4.01 5.49
CA GLY A 254 -14.50 -4.60 4.19
C GLY A 254 -13.62 -3.68 3.37
N ARG A 255 -12.95 -4.24 2.36
CA ARG A 255 -12.19 -3.43 1.41
C ARG A 255 -13.12 -2.61 0.55
N ILE A 256 -12.80 -1.33 0.37
CA ILE A 256 -13.59 -0.44 -0.48
C ILE A 256 -13.39 -0.84 -1.95
N ARG A 257 -14.51 -1.00 -2.65
CA ARG A 257 -14.51 -1.19 -4.10
C ARG A 257 -14.64 0.16 -4.76
N PHE A 258 -13.54 0.72 -5.15
CA PHE A 258 -13.51 1.96 -5.91
C PHE A 258 -14.18 1.76 -7.28
N LEU A 259 -14.70 2.82 -7.84
CA LEU A 259 -15.43 2.79 -9.11
C LEU A 259 -14.49 3.19 -10.26
N ASP A 260 -14.65 2.54 -11.42
CA ASP A 260 -14.04 2.99 -12.65
C ASP A 260 -14.74 4.25 -13.20
N PRO A 261 -14.26 4.89 -14.29
CA PRO A 261 -14.92 6.04 -14.90
C PRO A 261 -16.34 5.80 -15.37
N ASN A 262 -16.75 4.55 -15.58
CA ASN A 262 -18.09 4.14 -15.97
C ASN A 262 -18.99 3.81 -14.77
N GLY A 263 -18.48 3.90 -13.54
CA GLY A 263 -19.20 3.60 -12.32
C GLY A 263 -19.22 2.10 -11.95
N ASN A 264 -18.43 1.26 -12.60
CA ASN A 264 -18.35 -0.15 -12.25
C ASN A 264 -17.39 -0.36 -11.08
N PRO A 265 -17.72 -1.21 -10.10
CA PRO A 265 -16.85 -1.49 -8.98
C PRO A 265 -15.61 -2.30 -9.42
N GLY A 266 -14.44 -1.78 -9.09
CA GLY A 266 -13.16 -2.44 -9.30
C GLY A 266 -12.86 -3.55 -8.29
N ALA A 267 -11.74 -4.24 -8.50
CA ALA A 267 -11.26 -5.24 -7.56
C ALA A 267 -10.80 -4.57 -6.26
N PRO A 268 -11.20 -5.09 -5.09
CA PRO A 268 -10.74 -4.56 -3.80
C PRO A 268 -9.29 -4.97 -3.56
N LEU A 269 -8.34 -4.02 -3.63
CA LEU A 269 -6.90 -4.31 -3.57
C LEU A 269 -6.35 -4.31 -2.15
N GLN A 270 -6.56 -3.23 -1.39
CA GLN A 270 -5.98 -3.03 -0.06
C GLN A 270 -7.06 -2.68 0.96
N GLY A 271 -6.75 -2.79 2.26
CA GLY A 271 -7.54 -2.22 3.31
C GLY A 271 -7.40 -0.69 3.33
N GLN A 272 -8.45 0.03 3.71
CA GLN A 272 -8.44 1.47 3.82
C GLN A 272 -8.72 1.91 5.26
N ALA A 273 -8.39 3.17 5.53
CA ALA A 273 -8.80 3.92 6.69
C ALA A 273 -9.37 5.28 6.25
N VAL A 274 -10.36 5.77 6.99
CA VAL A 274 -10.81 7.16 6.85
C VAL A 274 -10.33 7.90 8.08
N ILE A 275 -9.41 8.83 7.87
CA ILE A 275 -8.80 9.64 8.93
C ILE A 275 -9.55 10.96 9.01
N TYR A 276 -9.99 11.30 10.20
CA TYR A 276 -10.66 12.56 10.48
C TYR A 276 -9.80 13.47 11.34
N MET A 277 -9.68 14.71 10.92
CA MET A 277 -9.03 15.82 11.62
C MET A 277 -10.08 16.90 11.78
N GLY A 278 -10.54 17.18 13.00
CA GLY A 278 -11.55 18.20 13.20
C GLY A 278 -12.28 18.10 14.53
N PRO A 279 -13.15 19.11 14.84
CA PRO A 279 -13.83 19.19 16.11
C PRO A 279 -15.12 18.36 16.19
N ARG A 280 -15.66 17.86 15.06
CA ARG A 280 -16.97 17.18 15.00
C ARG A 280 -16.83 15.65 15.09
N VAL A 281 -16.17 15.20 16.17
CA VAL A 281 -15.83 13.77 16.37
C VAL A 281 -17.11 12.91 16.50
N ASP A 282 -18.13 13.40 17.20
CA ASP A 282 -19.37 12.64 17.40
C ASP A 282 -20.12 12.42 16.09
N GLU A 283 -20.19 13.46 15.24
CA GLU A 283 -20.80 13.36 13.90
C GLU A 283 -20.02 12.43 13.00
N PHE A 284 -18.67 12.47 13.07
CA PHE A 284 -17.84 11.54 12.33
C PHE A 284 -18.08 10.10 12.80
N CYS A 285 -18.10 9.85 14.13
CA CYS A 285 -18.38 8.55 14.68
C CYS A 285 -19.77 8.03 14.23
N ALA A 286 -20.79 8.87 14.30
CA ALA A 286 -22.14 8.50 13.88
C ALA A 286 -22.22 8.19 12.37
N ALA A 287 -21.60 9.02 11.52
CA ALA A 287 -21.62 8.87 10.07
C ALA A 287 -20.87 7.62 9.60
N PHE A 288 -19.72 7.31 10.23
CA PHE A 288 -18.84 6.22 9.80
C PHE A 288 -19.05 4.89 10.53
N ALA A 289 -19.85 4.83 11.61
CA ALA A 289 -20.12 3.61 12.38
C ALA A 289 -20.65 2.44 11.53
N THR A 290 -21.39 2.73 10.47
CA THR A 290 -21.94 1.72 9.55
C THR A 290 -20.89 1.04 8.71
N PHE A 291 -19.77 1.71 8.42
CA PHE A 291 -18.68 1.16 7.63
C PHE A 291 -17.73 0.31 8.45
N GLY A 292 -17.48 0.66 9.71
CA GLY A 292 -16.55 -0.08 10.54
C GLY A 292 -16.38 0.51 11.94
N PRO A 293 -15.49 -0.08 12.76
CA PRO A 293 -15.14 0.49 14.04
C PRO A 293 -14.48 1.86 13.84
N VAL A 294 -14.87 2.80 14.70
CA VAL A 294 -14.25 4.14 14.78
C VAL A 294 -13.49 4.23 16.09
N VAL A 295 -12.23 4.67 16.01
CA VAL A 295 -11.38 4.97 17.16
C VAL A 295 -11.23 6.47 17.22
N ALA A 296 -11.59 7.09 18.34
CA ALA A 296 -11.40 8.50 18.59
C ALA A 296 -10.34 8.70 19.68
N HIS A 297 -9.58 9.78 19.59
CA HIS A 297 -8.68 10.17 20.67
C HIS A 297 -9.52 10.66 21.85
N VAL A 298 -9.30 10.09 23.02
CA VAL A 298 -9.87 10.62 24.27
C VAL A 298 -8.97 11.75 24.72
N SER A 299 -9.46 12.98 24.63
CA SER A 299 -8.79 14.19 25.17
C SER A 299 -8.92 14.25 26.68
#